data_6c04def08318db53ad95ed2fc6d7788d
#
_entry.id   6c04def08318db53ad95ed2fc6d7788d
#
_cell.length_a   1.000
_cell.length_b   1.000
_cell.length_c   1.000
_cell.angle_alpha   90.00
_cell.angle_beta   90.00
_cell.angle_gamma   90.00
#
_symmetry.space_group_name_H-M   'P 1'
#
loop_
_entity.id
_entity.type
_entity.pdbx_description
1 polymer ?
#
loop_
_entity_poly.entity_id
_entity_poly.type
_entity_poly.pdbx_seq_one_letter_code
_entity_poly.pdbx_strand_id
1 'polypeptide(L)'
;AIRRAHSATHLLDAALVKVLGDHVHQAGSLVEPDRLRFDFTHFEGITPQQLDEVEDMVNDAILSGLLITTEELPIAEAKARGAVATFGEKYGQTVRVVTMGDFSMELCGGTHLDNTAKAGPFRIKSESSVASGVRRIEATTGKVTMEDMRRSRGLLNKASQFFKSAPETLMERLEQQASEMKALRQALEKFKSEASMGEAKQILASAKTVDGLHVITGTRQGLDANALRLMGDFLRDKDPHVVGLSLIHISEPTRH
;
A
#
# COMPACT_ATOMS: atom_id res chain seq x y z
N ALA A 1 18.41 -18.18 -12.36
CA ALA A 1 17.61 -17.31 -11.48
C ALA A 1 18.39 -16.95 -10.22
N ILE A 2 18.81 -17.90 -9.37
CA ILE A 2 19.51 -17.66 -8.09
C ILE A 2 20.73 -16.72 -8.22
N ARG A 3 21.61 -16.92 -9.22
CA ARG A 3 22.75 -16.03 -9.44
C ARG A 3 22.37 -14.57 -9.65
N ARG A 4 21.21 -14.31 -10.31
CA ARG A 4 20.69 -12.96 -10.52
C ARG A 4 20.30 -12.32 -9.21
N ALA A 5 19.48 -13.01 -8.44
CA ALA A 5 19.02 -12.55 -7.15
C ALA A 5 20.21 -12.33 -6.19
N HIS A 6 21.20 -13.25 -6.19
CA HIS A 6 22.39 -13.11 -5.35
C HIS A 6 23.25 -11.90 -5.73
N SER A 7 23.52 -11.71 -7.02
CA SER A 7 24.26 -10.50 -7.45
C SER A 7 23.49 -9.22 -7.17
N ALA A 8 22.16 -9.24 -7.34
CA ALA A 8 21.32 -8.09 -6.98
C ALA A 8 21.30 -7.80 -5.46
N THR A 9 21.46 -8.83 -4.62
CA THR A 9 21.58 -8.64 -3.16
C THR A 9 22.82 -7.81 -2.80
N HIS A 10 23.96 -8.08 -3.43
CA HIS A 10 25.18 -7.28 -3.22
C HIS A 10 25.03 -5.84 -3.72
N LEU A 11 24.36 -5.64 -4.87
CA LEU A 11 24.04 -4.28 -5.32
C LEU A 11 23.11 -3.56 -4.36
N LEU A 12 22.12 -4.28 -3.80
CA LEU A 12 21.21 -3.72 -2.80
C LEU A 12 21.95 -3.32 -1.51
N ASP A 13 22.83 -4.18 -0.99
CA ASP A 13 23.62 -3.87 0.20
C ASP A 13 24.45 -2.60 0.01
N ALA A 14 25.21 -2.52 -1.09
CA ALA A 14 26.01 -1.36 -1.40
C ALA A 14 25.17 -0.07 -1.60
N ALA A 15 23.98 -0.18 -2.21
CA ALA A 15 23.07 0.94 -2.39
C ALA A 15 22.50 1.42 -1.04
N LEU A 16 22.11 0.50 -0.16
CA LEU A 16 21.59 0.82 1.16
C LEU A 16 22.64 1.56 2.02
N VAL A 17 23.90 1.11 2.00
CA VAL A 17 25.00 1.79 2.68
C VAL A 17 25.18 3.22 2.14
N LYS A 18 25.13 3.39 0.82
CA LYS A 18 25.32 4.72 0.19
C LYS A 18 24.18 5.68 0.49
N VAL A 19 22.94 5.21 0.58
CA VAL A 19 21.76 6.06 0.82
C VAL A 19 21.50 6.29 2.29
N LEU A 20 21.67 5.26 3.13
CA LEU A 20 21.30 5.32 4.54
C LEU A 20 22.48 5.57 5.47
N GLY A 21 23.71 5.25 5.03
CA GLY A 21 24.95 5.47 5.77
C GLY A 21 25.62 4.19 6.27
N ASP A 22 26.84 4.37 6.80
CA ASP A 22 27.78 3.29 7.17
C ASP A 22 27.31 2.40 8.34
N HIS A 23 26.24 2.75 9.04
CA HIS A 23 25.65 1.92 10.11
C HIS A 23 24.82 0.75 9.56
N VAL A 24 24.58 0.74 8.25
CA VAL A 24 23.89 -0.36 7.57
C VAL A 24 24.84 -1.55 7.46
N HIS A 25 24.43 -2.67 8.06
CA HIS A 25 25.14 -3.94 7.95
C HIS A 25 24.16 -5.07 7.74
N GLN A 26 24.53 -6.04 6.92
CA GLN A 26 23.73 -7.23 6.73
C GLN A 26 23.52 -7.98 8.05
N ALA A 27 22.25 -8.18 8.44
CA ALA A 27 21.83 -9.01 9.56
C ALA A 27 21.38 -10.42 9.11
N GLY A 28 20.97 -10.54 7.85
CA GLY A 28 20.59 -11.81 7.23
C GLY A 28 20.22 -11.65 5.78
N SER A 29 20.25 -12.73 5.01
CA SER A 29 19.79 -12.72 3.63
C SER A 29 19.22 -14.08 3.22
N LEU A 30 18.29 -14.04 2.27
CA LEU A 30 17.75 -15.24 1.63
C LEU A 30 17.61 -14.97 0.14
N VAL A 31 18.19 -15.87 -0.68
CA VAL A 31 18.17 -15.76 -2.13
C VAL A 31 17.40 -16.94 -2.71
N GLU A 32 16.27 -16.67 -3.36
CA GLU A 32 15.42 -17.65 -4.02
C GLU A 32 15.33 -17.39 -5.54
N PRO A 33 14.80 -18.32 -6.33
CA PRO A 33 14.72 -18.13 -7.78
C PRO A 33 13.85 -16.96 -8.23
N ASP A 34 12.87 -16.58 -7.42
CA ASP A 34 11.81 -15.61 -7.72
C ASP A 34 11.85 -14.34 -6.86
N ARG A 35 12.63 -14.37 -5.77
CA ARG A 35 12.81 -13.20 -4.88
C ARG A 35 14.16 -13.24 -4.17
N LEU A 36 14.50 -12.11 -3.60
CA LEU A 36 15.54 -12.00 -2.59
C LEU A 36 14.97 -11.30 -1.36
N ARG A 37 15.53 -11.59 -0.20
CA ARG A 37 15.26 -10.96 1.06
C ARG A 37 16.56 -10.51 1.67
N PHE A 38 16.59 -9.29 2.17
CA PHE A 38 17.76 -8.71 2.79
C PHE A 38 17.37 -8.05 4.10
N ASP A 39 17.95 -8.53 5.20
CA ASP A 39 17.77 -8.01 6.55
C ASP A 39 19.03 -7.23 6.94
N PHE A 40 18.86 -6.00 7.44
CA PHE A 40 19.98 -5.11 7.73
C PHE A 40 19.69 -4.21 8.93
N THR A 41 20.77 -3.68 9.55
CA THR A 41 20.68 -2.79 10.70
C THR A 41 20.24 -1.40 10.25
N HIS A 42 19.09 -0.93 10.78
CA HIS A 42 18.62 0.44 10.62
C HIS A 42 17.53 0.70 11.65
N PHE A 43 17.52 1.88 12.28
CA PHE A 43 16.62 2.14 13.41
C PHE A 43 15.27 2.71 13.02
N GLU A 44 15.19 3.40 11.90
CA GLU A 44 13.99 4.10 11.43
C GLU A 44 13.36 3.40 10.23
N GLY A 45 12.08 3.71 9.93
CA GLY A 45 11.44 3.30 8.69
C GLY A 45 12.08 4.03 7.50
N ILE A 46 12.32 3.31 6.42
CA ILE A 46 12.83 3.92 5.19
C ILE A 46 11.72 4.70 4.51
N THR A 47 11.98 5.93 4.15
CA THR A 47 11.00 6.75 3.43
C THR A 47 10.79 6.26 1.99
N PRO A 48 9.62 6.49 1.38
CA PRO A 48 9.40 6.15 -0.02
C PRO A 48 10.48 6.72 -0.96
N GLN A 49 10.94 7.95 -0.71
CA GLN A 49 12.00 8.58 -1.49
C GLN A 49 13.33 7.84 -1.38
N GLN A 50 13.71 7.41 -0.18
CA GLN A 50 14.93 6.62 0.03
C GLN A 50 14.83 5.24 -0.63
N LEU A 51 13.64 4.61 -0.61
CA LEU A 51 13.41 3.33 -1.31
C LEU A 51 13.55 3.49 -2.82
N ASP A 52 12.99 4.55 -3.38
CA ASP A 52 13.13 4.88 -4.81
C ASP A 52 14.60 5.14 -5.16
N GLU A 53 15.34 5.89 -4.34
CA GLU A 53 16.77 6.18 -4.55
C GLU A 53 17.62 4.90 -4.50
N VAL A 54 17.34 3.99 -3.57
CA VAL A 54 18.01 2.68 -3.49
C VAL A 54 17.69 1.83 -4.72
N GLU A 55 16.41 1.76 -5.13
CA GLU A 55 15.98 1.00 -6.30
C GLU A 55 16.62 1.54 -7.59
N ASP A 56 16.64 2.86 -7.76
CA ASP A 56 17.27 3.53 -8.90
C ASP A 56 18.78 3.27 -8.94
N MET A 57 19.46 3.40 -7.80
CA MET A 57 20.90 3.16 -7.71
C MET A 57 21.27 1.71 -8.06
N VAL A 58 20.48 0.74 -7.63
CA VAL A 58 20.67 -0.68 -8.01
C VAL A 58 20.44 -0.87 -9.50
N ASN A 59 19.39 -0.28 -10.06
CA ASN A 59 19.09 -0.38 -11.49
C ASN A 59 20.16 0.33 -12.35
N ASP A 60 20.70 1.45 -11.92
CA ASP A 60 21.79 2.15 -12.60
C ASP A 60 23.07 1.30 -12.64
N ALA A 61 23.41 0.63 -11.54
CA ALA A 61 24.53 -0.32 -11.50
C ALA A 61 24.29 -1.54 -12.41
N ILE A 62 23.04 -1.99 -12.54
CA ILE A 62 22.66 -3.04 -13.49
C ILE A 62 22.78 -2.55 -14.92
N LEU A 63 22.25 -1.38 -15.24
CA LEU A 63 22.27 -0.78 -16.59
C LEU A 63 23.69 -0.44 -17.04
N SER A 64 24.57 -0.07 -16.10
CA SER A 64 25.98 0.20 -16.38
C SER A 64 26.78 -1.04 -16.84
N GLY A 65 26.23 -2.24 -16.64
CA GLY A 65 26.88 -3.46 -17.13
C GLY A 65 28.25 -3.73 -16.50
N LEU A 66 28.37 -3.49 -15.18
CA LEU A 66 29.64 -3.64 -14.47
C LEU A 66 30.13 -5.09 -14.52
N LEU A 67 31.43 -5.26 -14.75
CA LEU A 67 32.07 -6.58 -14.70
C LEU A 67 32.06 -7.10 -13.26
N ILE A 68 31.67 -8.37 -13.10
CA ILE A 68 31.72 -9.07 -11.81
C ILE A 68 32.90 -10.01 -11.83
N THR A 69 33.90 -9.71 -11.01
CA THR A 69 35.10 -10.53 -10.86
C THR A 69 35.10 -11.23 -9.52
N THR A 70 35.85 -12.35 -9.47
CA THR A 70 36.03 -13.16 -8.26
C THR A 70 37.47 -13.50 -8.10
N GLU A 71 38.02 -13.21 -6.93
CA GLU A 71 39.42 -13.47 -6.59
C GLU A 71 39.50 -14.18 -5.23
N GLU A 72 40.52 -15.00 -5.05
CA GLU A 72 40.87 -15.54 -3.73
C GLU A 72 42.09 -14.79 -3.20
N LEU A 73 41.92 -14.14 -2.04
CA LEU A 73 42.95 -13.30 -1.44
C LEU A 73 43.14 -13.61 0.04
N PRO A 74 44.34 -13.35 0.60
CA PRO A 74 44.47 -13.29 2.04
C PRO A 74 43.51 -12.31 2.67
N ILE A 75 42.91 -12.67 3.78
CA ILE A 75 41.87 -11.82 4.44
C ILE A 75 42.39 -10.41 4.77
N ALA A 76 43.67 -10.28 5.15
CA ALA A 76 44.29 -8.99 5.44
C ALA A 76 44.35 -8.11 4.17
N GLU A 77 44.67 -8.69 3.02
CA GLU A 77 44.70 -7.98 1.74
C GLU A 77 43.30 -7.60 1.28
N ALA A 78 42.31 -8.51 1.38
CA ALA A 78 40.91 -8.21 1.05
C ALA A 78 40.38 -7.03 1.85
N LYS A 79 40.62 -7.00 3.16
CA LYS A 79 40.24 -5.87 4.03
C LYS A 79 40.97 -4.58 3.68
N ALA A 80 42.25 -4.64 3.36
CA ALA A 80 43.06 -3.50 2.94
C ALA A 80 42.55 -2.88 1.63
N ARG A 81 41.95 -3.69 0.73
CA ARG A 81 41.30 -3.24 -0.50
C ARG A 81 39.87 -2.68 -0.26
N GLY A 82 39.36 -2.74 0.98
CA GLY A 82 38.03 -2.24 1.31
C GLY A 82 36.90 -3.27 1.15
N ALA A 83 37.21 -4.58 1.04
CA ALA A 83 36.17 -5.60 0.95
C ALA A 83 35.34 -5.66 2.23
N VAL A 84 34.01 -5.55 2.07
CA VAL A 84 33.03 -5.65 3.16
C VAL A 84 32.87 -7.11 3.56
N ALA A 85 32.89 -7.38 4.87
CA ALA A 85 32.70 -8.69 5.44
C ALA A 85 31.34 -8.77 6.13
N THR A 86 30.58 -9.84 5.94
CA THR A 86 29.34 -10.08 6.66
C THR A 86 29.62 -10.17 8.16
N PHE A 87 28.84 -9.44 8.95
CA PHE A 87 29.02 -9.39 10.40
C PHE A 87 28.76 -10.75 11.05
N GLY A 88 29.69 -11.18 11.94
CA GLY A 88 29.54 -12.42 12.71
C GLY A 88 30.04 -13.70 12.01
N GLU A 89 30.44 -13.64 10.76
CA GLU A 89 31.08 -14.79 10.08
C GLU A 89 32.54 -14.97 10.46
N LYS A 90 32.94 -16.23 10.59
CA LYS A 90 34.34 -16.59 10.82
C LYS A 90 35.01 -16.94 9.47
N TYR A 91 35.92 -16.10 9.06
CA TYR A 91 36.68 -16.29 7.81
C TYR A 91 38.00 -17.00 8.04
N GLY A 92 38.38 -17.79 7.06
CA GLY A 92 39.71 -18.43 7.03
C GLY A 92 40.84 -17.44 6.70
N GLN A 93 42.06 -17.93 6.56
CA GLN A 93 43.21 -17.11 6.13
C GLN A 93 43.06 -16.58 4.71
N THR A 94 42.45 -17.38 3.83
CA THR A 94 42.13 -17.03 2.43
C THR A 94 40.64 -16.89 2.29
N VAL A 95 40.20 -15.82 1.64
CA VAL A 95 38.77 -15.47 1.43
C VAL A 95 38.51 -15.22 -0.04
N ARG A 96 37.30 -15.53 -0.46
CA ARG A 96 36.82 -15.23 -1.81
C ARG A 96 36.18 -13.83 -1.80
N VAL A 97 36.71 -12.95 -2.65
CA VAL A 97 36.24 -11.59 -2.85
C VAL A 97 35.45 -11.49 -4.15
N VAL A 98 34.26 -10.95 -4.10
CA VAL A 98 33.42 -10.65 -5.27
C VAL A 98 33.39 -9.14 -5.46
N THR A 99 33.81 -8.67 -6.61
CA THR A 99 33.87 -7.24 -6.94
C THR A 99 32.96 -6.96 -8.12
N MET A 100 32.16 -5.89 -8.04
CA MET A 100 31.23 -5.44 -9.06
C MET A 100 31.60 -4.01 -9.50
N GLY A 101 32.61 -3.90 -10.37
CA GLY A 101 33.20 -2.61 -10.72
C GLY A 101 33.66 -1.84 -9.49
N ASP A 102 33.39 -0.57 -9.44
CA ASP A 102 33.65 0.30 -8.27
C ASP A 102 32.40 0.41 -7.33
N PHE A 103 31.38 -0.38 -7.61
CA PHE A 103 30.10 -0.25 -6.91
C PHE A 103 30.04 -1.06 -5.61
N SER A 104 30.49 -2.32 -5.62
CA SER A 104 30.50 -3.24 -4.47
C SER A 104 31.75 -4.11 -4.49
N MET A 105 32.31 -4.38 -3.31
CA MET A 105 33.36 -5.37 -3.08
C MET A 105 33.09 -6.07 -1.75
N GLU A 106 32.80 -7.38 -1.79
CA GLU A 106 32.34 -8.12 -0.62
C GLU A 106 32.98 -9.50 -0.53
N LEU A 107 33.14 -9.99 0.71
CA LEU A 107 33.54 -11.37 0.97
C LEU A 107 32.32 -12.28 0.76
N CYS A 108 32.36 -13.13 -0.28
CA CYS A 108 31.23 -13.99 -0.59
C CYS A 108 31.67 -15.32 -1.23
N GLY A 109 31.25 -16.43 -0.63
CA GLY A 109 31.44 -17.79 -1.14
C GLY A 109 30.41 -18.24 -2.19
N GLY A 110 29.36 -17.47 -2.43
CA GLY A 110 28.24 -17.84 -3.29
C GLY A 110 28.50 -17.69 -4.79
N THR A 111 27.52 -18.06 -5.60
CA THR A 111 27.62 -18.01 -7.06
C THR A 111 27.02 -16.73 -7.60
N HIS A 112 27.76 -16.04 -8.47
CA HIS A 112 27.36 -14.74 -9.06
C HIS A 112 27.24 -14.81 -10.59
N LEU A 113 26.74 -13.73 -11.16
CA LEU A 113 26.83 -13.42 -12.57
C LEU A 113 28.28 -12.99 -12.88
N ASP A 114 28.60 -12.85 -14.15
CA ASP A 114 29.84 -12.28 -14.65
C ASP A 114 29.71 -10.80 -15.04
N ASN A 115 28.44 -10.29 -15.10
CA ASN A 115 28.15 -8.91 -15.44
C ASN A 115 26.80 -8.50 -14.81
N THR A 116 26.71 -7.29 -14.26
CA THR A 116 25.51 -6.81 -13.57
C THR A 116 24.31 -6.68 -14.48
N ALA A 117 24.46 -6.35 -15.78
CA ALA A 117 23.34 -6.25 -16.72
C ALA A 117 22.55 -7.56 -16.85
N LYS A 118 23.18 -8.71 -16.59
CA LYS A 118 22.50 -10.00 -16.61
C LYS A 118 21.54 -10.22 -15.45
N ALA A 119 21.53 -9.35 -14.43
CA ALA A 119 20.54 -9.37 -13.35
C ALA A 119 19.15 -9.02 -13.91
N GLY A 120 19.08 -8.13 -14.89
CA GLY A 120 17.82 -7.56 -15.40
C GLY A 120 17.20 -6.59 -14.38
N PRO A 121 16.01 -6.02 -14.66
CA PRO A 121 15.42 -5.00 -13.81
C PRO A 121 15.23 -5.52 -12.38
N PHE A 122 15.55 -4.65 -11.44
CA PHE A 122 15.38 -4.87 -10.00
C PHE A 122 14.19 -4.04 -9.49
N ARG A 123 13.45 -4.57 -8.50
CA ARG A 123 12.36 -3.85 -7.87
C ARG A 123 12.19 -4.25 -6.41
N ILE A 124 12.11 -3.26 -5.54
CA ILE A 124 11.72 -3.44 -4.14
C ILE A 124 10.21 -3.72 -4.08
N LYS A 125 9.83 -4.79 -3.38
CA LYS A 125 8.44 -5.22 -3.21
C LYS A 125 7.87 -4.72 -1.90
N SER A 126 8.65 -4.78 -0.85
CA SER A 126 8.26 -4.37 0.49
C SER A 126 9.46 -4.01 1.34
N GLU A 127 9.21 -3.16 2.31
CA GLU A 127 10.12 -2.83 3.40
C GLU A 127 9.34 -2.96 4.72
N SER A 128 9.95 -3.55 5.74
CA SER A 128 9.31 -3.78 7.05
C SER A 128 10.34 -3.91 8.19
N SER A 129 9.88 -3.68 9.43
CA SER A 129 10.66 -4.00 10.62
C SER A 129 10.51 -5.49 10.96
N VAL A 130 11.60 -6.16 11.31
CA VAL A 130 11.60 -7.57 11.77
C VAL A 130 12.04 -7.72 13.21
N ALA A 131 12.86 -6.79 13.71
CA ALA A 131 13.30 -6.72 15.10
C ALA A 131 13.66 -5.28 15.44
N SER A 132 13.93 -5.01 16.72
CA SER A 132 14.43 -3.69 17.12
C SER A 132 15.78 -3.41 16.43
N GLY A 133 15.83 -2.31 15.67
CA GLY A 133 17.02 -1.91 14.91
C GLY A 133 17.34 -2.77 13.69
N VAL A 134 16.41 -3.64 13.23
CA VAL A 134 16.60 -4.46 12.03
C VAL A 134 15.43 -4.26 11.07
N ARG A 135 15.76 -3.88 9.85
CA ARG A 135 14.81 -3.71 8.73
C ARG A 135 14.99 -4.84 7.71
N ARG A 136 13.92 -5.12 6.99
CA ARG A 136 13.87 -6.12 5.92
C ARG A 136 13.41 -5.50 4.63
N ILE A 137 14.12 -5.77 3.55
CA ILE A 137 13.67 -5.52 2.19
C ILE A 137 13.43 -6.87 1.51
N GLU A 138 12.29 -7.01 0.86
CA GLU A 138 12.03 -8.04 -0.14
C GLU A 138 12.05 -7.41 -1.53
N ALA A 139 12.77 -8.04 -2.45
CA ALA A 139 12.91 -7.54 -3.81
C ALA A 139 12.90 -8.67 -4.85
N THR A 140 12.67 -8.30 -6.09
CA THR A 140 12.66 -9.18 -7.24
C THR A 140 13.63 -8.68 -8.31
N THR A 141 14.09 -9.58 -9.19
CA THR A 141 14.95 -9.19 -10.31
C THR A 141 14.68 -10.02 -11.57
N GLY A 142 15.02 -9.44 -12.71
CA GLY A 142 14.94 -10.10 -14.02
C GLY A 142 13.51 -10.38 -14.46
N LYS A 143 13.24 -11.65 -14.85
CA LYS A 143 11.96 -12.04 -15.44
C LYS A 143 10.76 -11.81 -14.51
N VAL A 144 10.92 -12.10 -13.21
CA VAL A 144 9.85 -11.94 -12.21
C VAL A 144 9.45 -10.47 -12.10
N THR A 145 10.44 -9.57 -12.03
CA THR A 145 10.19 -8.12 -12.03
C THR A 145 9.43 -7.66 -13.29
N MET A 146 9.85 -8.14 -14.47
CA MET A 146 9.15 -7.82 -15.72
C MET A 146 7.70 -8.34 -15.74
N GLU A 147 7.44 -9.50 -15.18
CA GLU A 147 6.08 -10.06 -15.05
C GLU A 147 5.22 -9.23 -14.10
N ASP A 148 5.78 -8.79 -12.98
CA ASP A 148 5.11 -7.90 -12.03
C ASP A 148 4.79 -6.52 -12.63
N MET A 149 5.73 -5.93 -13.36
CA MET A 149 5.51 -4.67 -14.09
C MET A 149 4.40 -4.81 -15.13
N ARG A 150 4.37 -5.93 -15.87
CA ARG A 150 3.32 -6.22 -16.84
C ARG A 150 1.96 -6.36 -16.15
N ARG A 151 1.90 -7.04 -15.01
CA ARG A 151 0.68 -7.20 -14.20
C ARG A 151 0.17 -5.85 -13.70
N SER A 152 1.04 -5.03 -13.13
CA SER A 152 0.70 -3.69 -12.63
C SER A 152 0.17 -2.79 -13.74
N ARG A 153 0.84 -2.78 -14.91
CA ARG A 153 0.38 -2.06 -16.09
C ARG A 153 -0.99 -2.56 -16.56
N GLY A 154 -1.19 -3.89 -16.56
CA GLY A 154 -2.47 -4.49 -16.93
C GLY A 154 -3.62 -4.07 -16.00
N LEU A 155 -3.37 -3.98 -14.68
CA LEU A 155 -4.36 -3.49 -13.71
C LEU A 155 -4.66 -2.00 -13.91
N LEU A 156 -3.63 -1.18 -14.11
CA LEU A 156 -3.80 0.24 -14.41
C LEU A 156 -4.64 0.46 -15.67
N ASN A 157 -4.35 -0.26 -16.75
CA ASN A 157 -5.12 -0.16 -17.99
C ASN A 157 -6.59 -0.58 -17.80
N LYS A 158 -6.85 -1.65 -17.05
CA LYS A 158 -8.22 -2.08 -16.74
C LYS A 158 -8.97 -1.03 -15.92
N ALA A 159 -8.33 -0.44 -14.92
CA ALA A 159 -8.92 0.64 -14.13
C ALA A 159 -9.22 1.86 -15.00
N SER A 160 -8.28 2.29 -15.83
CA SER A 160 -8.47 3.40 -16.77
C SER A 160 -9.63 3.15 -17.74
N GLN A 161 -9.73 1.95 -18.29
CA GLN A 161 -10.85 1.58 -19.16
C GLN A 161 -12.20 1.62 -18.42
N PHE A 162 -12.25 1.11 -17.18
CA PHE A 162 -13.46 1.12 -16.35
C PHE A 162 -13.97 2.54 -16.10
N PHE A 163 -13.06 3.46 -15.78
CA PHE A 163 -13.39 4.87 -15.55
C PHE A 163 -13.41 5.74 -16.81
N LYS A 164 -13.18 5.13 -18.00
CA LYS A 164 -13.14 5.83 -19.30
C LYS A 164 -12.17 7.03 -19.29
N SER A 165 -10.98 6.83 -18.74
CA SER A 165 -9.91 7.82 -18.65
C SER A 165 -8.60 7.28 -19.21
N ALA A 166 -7.65 8.16 -19.51
CA ALA A 166 -6.27 7.76 -19.71
C ALA A 166 -5.60 7.41 -18.35
N PRO A 167 -4.54 6.56 -18.34
CA PRO A 167 -3.82 6.25 -17.10
C PRO A 167 -3.33 7.49 -16.34
N GLU A 168 -2.89 8.51 -17.06
CA GLU A 168 -2.33 9.75 -16.52
C GLU A 168 -3.38 10.62 -15.82
N THR A 169 -4.64 10.54 -16.26
CA THR A 169 -5.77 11.33 -15.71
C THR A 169 -6.70 10.49 -14.82
N LEU A 170 -6.31 9.24 -14.51
CA LEU A 170 -7.16 8.33 -13.73
C LEU A 170 -7.44 8.87 -12.32
N MET A 171 -6.44 9.46 -11.67
CA MET A 171 -6.60 10.01 -10.32
C MET A 171 -7.60 11.17 -10.30
N GLU A 172 -7.50 12.11 -11.23
CA GLU A 172 -8.45 13.23 -11.39
C GLU A 172 -9.87 12.71 -11.58
N ARG A 173 -10.04 11.67 -12.41
CA ARG A 173 -11.33 11.04 -12.66
C ARG A 173 -11.91 10.37 -11.41
N LEU A 174 -11.06 9.72 -10.61
CA LEU A 174 -11.46 9.09 -9.34
C LEU A 174 -11.90 10.15 -8.31
N GLU A 175 -11.17 11.25 -8.18
CA GLU A 175 -11.51 12.37 -7.30
C GLU A 175 -12.84 13.02 -7.71
N GLN A 176 -13.03 13.23 -9.01
CA GLN A 176 -14.30 13.71 -9.55
C GLN A 176 -15.46 12.78 -9.20
N GLN A 177 -15.31 11.48 -9.43
CA GLN A 177 -16.34 10.47 -9.11
C GLN A 177 -16.66 10.44 -7.60
N ALA A 178 -15.63 10.53 -6.75
CA ALA A 178 -15.81 10.56 -5.30
C ALA A 178 -16.61 11.82 -4.88
N SER A 179 -16.31 12.98 -5.49
CA SER A 179 -17.03 14.22 -5.25
C SER A 179 -18.49 14.15 -5.72
N GLU A 180 -18.74 13.65 -6.93
CA GLU A 180 -20.08 13.44 -7.48
C GLU A 180 -20.90 12.50 -6.59
N MET A 181 -20.31 11.40 -6.14
CA MET A 181 -20.98 10.44 -5.24
C MET A 181 -21.33 11.08 -3.90
N LYS A 182 -20.46 11.94 -3.34
CA LYS A 182 -20.74 12.69 -2.12
C LYS A 182 -21.90 13.66 -2.31
N ALA A 183 -21.90 14.41 -3.41
CA ALA A 183 -22.97 15.34 -3.75
C ALA A 183 -24.32 14.64 -3.96
N LEU A 184 -24.32 13.50 -4.66
CA LEU A 184 -25.53 12.68 -4.87
C LEU A 184 -26.10 12.15 -3.55
N ARG A 185 -25.23 11.68 -2.65
CA ARG A 185 -25.67 11.22 -1.32
C ARG A 185 -26.32 12.36 -0.52
N GLN A 186 -25.72 13.55 -0.53
CA GLN A 186 -26.28 14.73 0.14
C GLN A 186 -27.61 15.14 -0.48
N ALA A 187 -27.72 15.15 -1.81
CA ALA A 187 -28.96 15.47 -2.50
C ALA A 187 -30.07 14.44 -2.18
N LEU A 188 -29.73 13.15 -2.13
CA LEU A 188 -30.65 12.08 -1.76
C LEU A 188 -31.17 12.25 -0.33
N GLU A 189 -30.30 12.55 0.64
CA GLU A 189 -30.70 12.76 2.03
C GLU A 189 -31.58 14.01 2.15
N LYS A 190 -31.25 15.09 1.46
CA LYS A 190 -32.09 16.28 1.38
C LYS A 190 -33.48 15.96 0.81
N PHE A 191 -33.52 15.23 -0.30
CA PHE A 191 -34.78 14.84 -0.94
C PHE A 191 -35.64 13.96 -0.03
N LYS A 192 -35.05 13.00 0.67
CA LYS A 192 -35.74 12.14 1.65
C LYS A 192 -36.30 12.98 2.80
N SER A 193 -35.53 13.94 3.31
CA SER A 193 -35.97 14.84 4.37
C SER A 193 -37.15 15.72 3.93
N GLU A 194 -37.08 16.31 2.73
CA GLU A 194 -38.15 17.11 2.16
C GLU A 194 -39.42 16.27 1.92
N ALA A 195 -39.31 15.06 1.42
CA ALA A 195 -40.43 14.14 1.24
C ALA A 195 -41.07 13.78 2.59
N SER A 196 -40.28 13.47 3.62
CA SER A 196 -40.77 13.17 4.97
C SER A 196 -41.50 14.39 5.61
N MET A 197 -41.00 15.62 5.41
CA MET A 197 -41.66 16.82 5.86
C MET A 197 -42.95 17.08 5.09
N GLY A 198 -43.00 16.80 3.78
CA GLY A 198 -44.21 16.88 2.97
C GLY A 198 -45.31 15.96 3.48
N GLU A 199 -44.93 14.70 3.79
CA GLU A 199 -45.84 13.72 4.38
C GLU A 199 -46.31 14.13 5.79
N ALA A 200 -45.42 14.67 6.62
CA ALA A 200 -45.75 15.15 7.95
C ALA A 200 -46.81 16.26 7.90
N LYS A 201 -46.71 17.19 6.94
CA LYS A 201 -47.72 18.23 6.72
C LYS A 201 -49.09 17.65 6.34
N GLN A 202 -49.11 16.64 5.47
CA GLN A 202 -50.38 15.99 5.07
C GLN A 202 -51.01 15.24 6.24
N ILE A 203 -50.19 14.56 7.04
CA ILE A 203 -50.66 13.86 8.24
C ILE A 203 -51.26 14.84 9.26
N LEU A 204 -50.59 15.97 9.50
CA LEU A 204 -51.10 17.02 10.40
C LEU A 204 -52.43 17.58 9.91
N ALA A 205 -52.57 17.80 8.60
CA ALA A 205 -53.82 18.27 8.02
C ALA A 205 -55.01 17.27 8.16
N SER A 206 -54.71 15.97 8.39
CA SER A 206 -55.70 14.92 8.60
C SER A 206 -55.95 14.61 10.09
N ALA A 207 -55.34 15.33 11.03
CA ALA A 207 -55.51 15.13 12.44
C ALA A 207 -56.96 15.28 12.90
N LYS A 208 -57.41 14.40 13.82
CA LYS A 208 -58.73 14.47 14.43
C LYS A 208 -58.62 15.10 15.82
N THR A 209 -59.49 16.03 16.12
CA THR A 209 -59.56 16.65 17.45
C THR A 209 -60.38 15.76 18.39
N VAL A 210 -59.80 15.36 19.50
CA VAL A 210 -60.42 14.60 20.56
C VAL A 210 -60.05 15.24 21.89
N ASP A 211 -61.00 15.74 22.64
CA ASP A 211 -60.84 16.40 23.95
C ASP A 211 -59.75 17.49 23.94
N GLY A 212 -59.67 18.29 22.86
CA GLY A 212 -58.70 19.38 22.72
C GLY A 212 -57.30 18.95 22.27
N LEU A 213 -57.10 17.67 22.03
CA LEU A 213 -55.84 17.11 21.47
C LEU A 213 -56.00 16.76 19.99
N HIS A 214 -54.96 16.98 19.21
CA HIS A 214 -54.91 16.60 17.81
C HIS A 214 -54.28 15.23 17.66
N VAL A 215 -55.10 14.21 17.42
CA VAL A 215 -54.70 12.82 17.31
C VAL A 215 -54.39 12.46 15.84
N ILE A 216 -53.18 11.99 15.63
CA ILE A 216 -52.70 11.53 14.32
C ILE A 216 -52.60 10.04 14.30
N THR A 217 -53.17 9.41 13.28
CA THR A 217 -53.04 7.97 13.02
C THR A 217 -52.66 7.73 11.55
N GLY A 218 -51.75 6.82 11.30
CA GLY A 218 -51.35 6.48 9.93
C GLY A 218 -50.31 5.36 9.88
N THR A 219 -50.28 4.65 8.77
CA THR A 219 -49.28 3.62 8.49
C THR A 219 -48.38 4.10 7.36
N ARG A 220 -47.11 3.95 7.50
CA ARG A 220 -46.10 4.28 6.45
C ARG A 220 -45.12 3.14 6.29
N GLN A 221 -44.71 2.91 5.03
CA GLN A 221 -43.72 1.94 4.70
C GLN A 221 -42.40 2.61 4.28
N GLY A 222 -41.25 2.02 4.58
CA GLY A 222 -39.93 2.49 4.13
C GLY A 222 -39.36 3.69 4.88
N LEU A 223 -39.96 4.12 6.01
CA LEU A 223 -39.39 5.11 6.89
C LEU A 223 -38.42 4.45 7.89
N ASP A 224 -37.23 5.00 8.00
CA ASP A 224 -36.29 4.59 9.04
C ASP A 224 -36.54 5.38 10.35
N ALA A 225 -35.86 5.00 11.42
CA ALA A 225 -35.99 5.60 12.74
C ALA A 225 -35.67 7.12 12.74
N ASN A 226 -34.73 7.55 11.91
CA ASN A 226 -34.33 8.96 11.80
C ASN A 226 -35.41 9.78 11.08
N ALA A 227 -35.95 9.26 10.00
CA ALA A 227 -37.06 9.93 9.28
C ALA A 227 -38.30 10.08 10.16
N LEU A 228 -38.65 9.03 10.94
CA LEU A 228 -39.76 9.13 11.91
C LEU A 228 -39.50 10.12 13.03
N ARG A 229 -38.26 10.22 13.54
CA ARG A 229 -37.88 11.20 14.54
C ARG A 229 -38.02 12.63 14.01
N LEU A 230 -37.46 12.90 12.82
CA LEU A 230 -37.58 14.19 12.18
C LEU A 230 -39.03 14.60 11.92
N MET A 231 -39.87 13.63 11.51
CA MET A 231 -41.31 13.83 11.31
C MET A 231 -42.00 14.16 12.65
N GLY A 232 -41.70 13.43 13.73
CA GLY A 232 -42.23 13.69 15.06
C GLY A 232 -41.82 15.05 15.61
N ASP A 233 -40.57 15.44 15.47
CA ASP A 233 -40.07 16.75 15.88
C ASP A 233 -40.77 17.87 15.10
N PHE A 234 -40.94 17.74 13.79
CA PHE A 234 -41.68 18.68 12.96
C PHE A 234 -43.15 18.83 13.39
N LEU A 235 -43.83 17.72 13.64
CA LEU A 235 -45.23 17.74 14.09
C LEU A 235 -45.39 18.44 15.43
N ARG A 236 -44.52 18.18 16.40
CA ARG A 236 -44.49 18.82 17.70
C ARG A 236 -44.21 20.32 17.63
N ASP A 237 -43.29 20.74 16.75
CA ASP A 237 -42.96 22.15 16.56
C ASP A 237 -44.10 22.94 15.90
N LYS A 238 -44.92 22.28 15.07
CA LYS A 238 -46.05 22.92 14.38
C LYS A 238 -47.34 22.95 15.20
N ASP A 239 -47.50 21.95 16.06
CA ASP A 239 -48.71 21.82 16.88
C ASP A 239 -48.38 21.23 18.27
N PRO A 240 -48.33 22.03 19.34
CA PRO A 240 -48.01 21.57 20.68
C PRO A 240 -49.08 20.64 21.30
N HIS A 241 -50.28 20.57 20.71
CA HIS A 241 -51.36 19.69 21.16
C HIS A 241 -51.43 18.37 20.39
N VAL A 242 -50.46 18.11 19.51
CA VAL A 242 -50.40 16.89 18.71
C VAL A 242 -50.00 15.68 19.56
N VAL A 243 -50.73 14.59 19.42
CA VAL A 243 -50.43 13.31 20.04
C VAL A 243 -50.24 12.27 18.93
N GLY A 244 -49.08 11.63 18.92
CA GLY A 244 -48.76 10.54 18.00
C GLY A 244 -47.92 9.46 18.69
N LEU A 245 -48.28 8.23 18.46
CA LEU A 245 -47.46 7.08 18.88
C LEU A 245 -46.89 6.41 17.65
N SER A 246 -45.55 6.32 17.57
CA SER A 246 -44.88 5.62 16.48
C SER A 246 -44.44 4.22 16.89
N LEU A 247 -44.79 3.22 16.08
CA LEU A 247 -44.30 1.85 16.21
C LEU A 247 -43.52 1.50 14.96
N ILE A 248 -42.26 1.10 15.13
CA ILE A 248 -41.39 0.64 14.04
C ILE A 248 -41.27 -0.87 14.15
N HIS A 249 -41.69 -1.57 13.10
CA HIS A 249 -41.39 -3.00 12.97
C HIS A 249 -40.05 -3.14 12.24
N ILE A 250 -38.99 -3.47 12.99
CA ILE A 250 -37.69 -3.85 12.45
C ILE A 250 -37.76 -5.35 12.18
N SER A 251 -37.97 -5.73 10.91
CA SER A 251 -37.76 -7.11 10.50
C SER A 251 -36.25 -7.41 10.58
N GLU A 252 -35.86 -8.35 11.43
CA GLU A 252 -34.48 -8.86 11.42
C GLU A 252 -34.15 -9.38 10.00
N PRO A 253 -32.92 -9.06 9.48
CA PRO A 253 -32.49 -9.65 8.23
C PRO A 253 -32.37 -11.18 8.46
N THR A 254 -33.24 -11.95 7.76
CA THR A 254 -33.10 -13.40 7.69
C THR A 254 -31.72 -13.73 7.16
N ARG A 255 -30.86 -14.29 8.01
CA ARG A 255 -29.61 -14.92 7.57
C ARG A 255 -29.97 -16.12 6.69
N HIS A 256 -29.64 -16.04 5.42
CA HIS A 256 -29.50 -17.20 4.52
C HIS A 256 -28.02 -17.52 4.34
#